data_4ea1875438e8332b1a9b0d3c2356607d
#
_entry.id   4ea1875438e8332b1a9b0d3c2356607d
#
_cell.length_a   1.000
_cell.length_b   1.000
_cell.length_c   1.000
_cell.angle_alpha   90.00
_cell.angle_beta   90.00
_cell.angle_gamma   90.00
#
_symmetry.space_group_name_H-M   'P 1'
#
loop_
_entity.id
_entity.type
_entity.pdbx_description
1 polymer ?
#
loop_
_entity_poly.entity_id
_entity_poly.type
_entity_poly.pdbx_seq_one_letter_code
_entity_poly.pdbx_strand_id
1 'polypeptide(L)'
;MPIYHKLGNIPHKRHIQFRKPNGELYYEQLFGTVGFDGMSTNMYHEHRPTQVKEIRKQYSVAPKIAKANNIQSYRLRGFEVAPQDDYLESRKIVLTNSDCHIVLAAPKKSTTDYFYKNTDSDEVIFIHKGTGKLRTMLGNLDFKYGDYLVIPRGMIYKMDFDTEDNRLFIVESHSPVYTPKQYRNWFGQLLEHSPFCERDIRRPEELETYDEKGEFLIKIKKKDEIFELIYATHPFDVVGYDGFNYPYAFSIHDFEPITGRIHLPPPIHQTFETNAFVICSFVPRLYDYHPLSIPAPYNHSNIDADEVLYYVDGDFMSRNDIEAGHISLHPAGIPHGPHPGAAERSIGKKETLELAVMVDTFKPLMVTEDAMNIADEKYYQSWLDE
;
A
#
# COMPACT_ATOMS: atom_id res chain seq x y z
N MET A 1 0.25 0.82 13.00
CA MET A 1 -0.25 2.16 13.42
C MET A 1 0.00 2.35 14.89
N PRO A 2 0.47 3.51 15.34
CA PRO A 2 0.70 3.76 16.78
C PRO A 2 -0.53 4.19 17.57
N ILE A 3 -1.72 4.19 16.98
CA ILE A 3 -2.96 4.65 17.64
C ILE A 3 -3.72 3.46 18.17
N TYR A 4 -4.07 3.50 19.47
CA TYR A 4 -4.98 2.51 20.03
C TYR A 4 -6.37 2.63 19.42
N HIS A 5 -6.93 1.51 19.02
CA HIS A 5 -8.29 1.42 18.50
C HIS A 5 -9.06 0.32 19.20
N LYS A 6 -10.34 0.58 19.43
CA LYS A 6 -11.29 -0.35 20.06
C LYS A 6 -12.60 -0.29 19.28
N LEU A 7 -13.13 -1.46 18.94
CA LEU A 7 -14.42 -1.58 18.26
C LEU A 7 -15.20 -2.80 18.75
N GLY A 8 -16.53 -2.70 18.81
CA GLY A 8 -17.42 -3.78 19.23
C GLY A 8 -17.34 -4.09 20.73
N ASN A 9 -17.68 -5.33 21.08
CA ASN A 9 -17.81 -5.80 22.47
C ASN A 9 -16.54 -6.51 22.92
N ILE A 10 -15.92 -6.00 23.98
CA ILE A 10 -14.75 -6.62 24.59
C ILE A 10 -14.92 -6.72 26.13
N PRO A 11 -14.28 -7.70 26.81
CA PRO A 11 -14.29 -7.78 28.25
C PRO A 11 -13.46 -6.65 28.87
N HIS A 12 -13.68 -6.35 30.16
CA HIS A 12 -12.95 -5.28 30.84
C HIS A 12 -11.45 -5.60 31.10
N LYS A 13 -11.06 -6.85 30.97
CA LYS A 13 -9.68 -7.35 31.07
C LYS A 13 -9.41 -8.35 29.97
N ARG A 14 -8.17 -8.42 29.50
CA ARG A 14 -7.69 -9.50 28.63
C ARG A 14 -7.68 -10.81 29.37
N HIS A 15 -7.94 -11.91 28.65
CA HIS A 15 -7.84 -13.28 29.11
C HIS A 15 -8.67 -13.59 30.37
N ILE A 16 -9.92 -13.10 30.39
CA ILE A 16 -10.93 -13.47 31.38
C ILE A 16 -12.12 -14.12 30.67
N GLN A 17 -13.00 -14.77 31.46
CA GLN A 17 -14.21 -15.32 30.90
C GLN A 17 -15.08 -14.21 30.29
N PHE A 18 -15.25 -14.26 29.00
CA PHE A 18 -16.18 -13.41 28.25
C PHE A 18 -17.29 -14.28 27.68
N ARG A 19 -18.53 -14.06 28.11
CA ARG A 19 -19.63 -14.96 27.83
C ARG A 19 -20.68 -14.32 26.94
N LYS A 20 -21.21 -15.15 26.04
CA LYS A 20 -22.39 -14.90 25.26
C LYS A 20 -23.63 -14.84 26.15
N PRO A 21 -24.76 -14.28 25.66
CA PRO A 21 -26.04 -14.28 26.39
C PRO A 21 -26.54 -15.68 26.77
N ASN A 22 -26.20 -16.70 25.99
CA ASN A 22 -26.56 -18.10 26.26
C ASN A 22 -25.63 -18.79 27.27
N GLY A 23 -24.62 -18.08 27.81
CA GLY A 23 -23.66 -18.60 28.77
C GLY A 23 -22.39 -19.25 28.20
N GLU A 24 -22.33 -19.49 26.88
CA GLU A 24 -21.14 -19.98 26.21
C GLU A 24 -20.03 -18.91 26.21
N LEU A 25 -18.78 -19.34 25.95
CA LEU A 25 -17.65 -18.41 25.85
C LEU A 25 -17.54 -17.84 24.43
N TYR A 26 -17.19 -16.55 24.33
CA TYR A 26 -16.47 -16.03 23.18
C TYR A 26 -15.03 -16.49 23.21
N TYR A 27 -14.38 -16.53 22.02
CA TYR A 27 -13.03 -17.07 21.89
C TYR A 27 -12.03 -15.96 21.60
N GLU A 28 -11.09 -15.81 22.51
CA GLU A 28 -10.03 -14.80 22.42
C GLU A 28 -8.92 -15.24 21.45
N GLN A 29 -8.47 -14.31 20.62
CA GLN A 29 -7.29 -14.48 19.75
C GLN A 29 -6.38 -13.27 19.88
N LEU A 30 -5.09 -13.48 20.16
CA LEU A 30 -4.07 -12.45 19.98
C LEU A 30 -3.58 -12.46 18.54
N PHE A 31 -3.81 -11.34 17.84
CA PHE A 31 -3.32 -11.08 16.50
C PHE A 31 -2.06 -10.20 16.61
N GLY A 32 -0.90 -10.81 16.74
CA GLY A 32 0.36 -10.16 17.08
C GLY A 32 1.43 -10.31 16.01
N THR A 33 2.36 -9.36 16.00
CA THR A 33 3.52 -9.32 15.13
C THR A 33 4.82 -9.48 15.92
N VAL A 34 5.94 -9.72 15.22
CA VAL A 34 7.30 -9.79 15.80
C VAL A 34 7.36 -10.71 17.03
N GLY A 35 6.78 -11.92 16.92
CA GLY A 35 6.80 -12.91 18.00
C GLY A 35 6.23 -12.38 19.34
N PHE A 36 5.09 -11.67 19.29
CA PHE A 36 4.41 -11.02 20.42
C PHE A 36 5.04 -9.71 20.93
N ASP A 37 6.15 -9.25 20.36
CA ASP A 37 6.85 -8.03 20.78
C ASP A 37 6.51 -6.82 19.90
N GLY A 38 5.78 -7.04 18.80
CA GLY A 38 5.36 -5.97 17.88
C GLY A 38 3.94 -5.47 18.16
N MET A 39 3.37 -4.79 17.15
CA MET A 39 1.97 -4.38 17.21
C MET A 39 1.06 -5.59 17.34
N SER A 40 0.03 -5.46 18.15
CA SER A 40 -0.93 -6.53 18.39
C SER A 40 -2.35 -5.98 18.56
N THR A 41 -3.32 -6.88 18.35
CA THR A 41 -4.74 -6.65 18.59
C THR A 41 -5.32 -7.91 19.21
N ASN A 42 -6.07 -7.75 20.30
CA ASN A 42 -6.85 -8.82 20.87
C ASN A 42 -8.23 -8.83 20.22
N MET A 43 -8.63 -9.98 19.69
CA MET A 43 -9.93 -10.19 19.04
C MET A 43 -10.75 -11.19 19.83
N TYR A 44 -12.06 -11.04 19.78
CA TYR A 44 -13.03 -11.94 20.42
C TYR A 44 -14.01 -12.44 19.37
N HIS A 45 -14.07 -13.76 19.19
CA HIS A 45 -14.78 -14.44 18.11
C HIS A 45 -16.04 -15.13 18.60
N GLU A 46 -17.06 -15.22 17.73
CA GLU A 46 -18.22 -16.10 17.95
C GLU A 46 -17.80 -17.57 18.00
N HIS A 47 -16.84 -17.96 17.16
CA HIS A 47 -16.36 -19.33 17.02
C HIS A 47 -14.86 -19.42 17.31
N ARG A 48 -14.36 -20.63 17.51
CA ARG A 48 -12.92 -20.86 17.65
C ARG A 48 -12.23 -20.55 16.31
N PRO A 49 -11.23 -19.68 16.27
CA PRO A 49 -10.56 -19.28 15.02
C PRO A 49 -9.71 -20.41 14.39
N THR A 50 -9.63 -21.57 15.02
CA THR A 50 -8.86 -22.75 14.58
C THR A 50 -9.71 -23.76 13.78
N GLN A 51 -10.89 -23.38 13.31
CA GLN A 51 -11.87 -24.27 12.64
C GLN A 51 -11.56 -24.48 11.15
N VAL A 52 -10.35 -24.94 10.81
CA VAL A 52 -9.94 -25.28 9.45
C VAL A 52 -10.33 -26.72 9.15
N LYS A 53 -11.18 -26.93 8.10
CA LYS A 53 -11.60 -28.25 7.65
C LYS A 53 -10.63 -28.88 6.68
N GLU A 54 -10.09 -28.07 5.75
CA GLU A 54 -9.25 -28.57 4.66
C GLU A 54 -8.22 -27.51 4.26
N ILE A 55 -7.06 -27.96 3.79
CA ILE A 55 -5.99 -27.15 3.24
C ILE A 55 -5.56 -27.75 1.91
N ARG A 56 -5.54 -26.94 0.83
CA ARG A 56 -5.09 -27.31 -0.51
C ARG A 56 -4.06 -26.32 -1.01
N LYS A 57 -2.95 -26.77 -1.59
CA LYS A 57 -2.06 -25.93 -2.37
C LYS A 57 -2.65 -25.80 -3.78
N GLN A 58 -2.68 -24.58 -4.31
CA GLN A 58 -3.27 -24.32 -5.62
C GLN A 58 -2.20 -23.98 -6.67
N TYR A 59 -1.62 -22.79 -6.61
CA TYR A 59 -0.71 -22.30 -7.64
C TYR A 59 0.30 -21.31 -7.09
N SER A 60 1.38 -21.13 -7.85
CA SER A 60 2.40 -20.13 -7.56
C SER A 60 2.03 -18.78 -8.15
N VAL A 61 2.28 -17.72 -7.37
CA VAL A 61 2.22 -16.30 -7.77
C VAL A 61 3.60 -15.65 -7.70
N ALA A 62 4.66 -16.47 -7.61
CA ALA A 62 6.02 -15.98 -7.57
C ALA A 62 6.35 -15.17 -8.84
N PRO A 63 6.97 -14.00 -8.69
CA PRO A 63 7.33 -13.17 -9.83
C PRO A 63 8.34 -13.87 -10.73
N LYS A 64 8.11 -13.82 -12.04
CA LYS A 64 9.06 -14.29 -13.04
C LYS A 64 9.98 -13.15 -13.43
N ILE A 65 11.25 -13.27 -13.10
CA ILE A 65 12.24 -12.22 -13.38
C ILE A 65 12.56 -12.21 -14.88
N ALA A 66 12.57 -11.02 -15.47
CA ALA A 66 12.92 -10.83 -16.87
C ALA A 66 14.36 -11.26 -17.16
N LYS A 67 14.60 -11.94 -18.28
CA LYS A 67 15.93 -12.44 -18.67
C LYS A 67 16.92 -11.29 -18.92
N ALA A 68 16.45 -10.21 -19.57
CA ALA A 68 17.25 -9.01 -19.84
C ALA A 68 16.93 -7.96 -18.74
N ASN A 69 17.45 -8.17 -17.53
CA ASN A 69 17.31 -7.24 -16.44
C ASN A 69 18.51 -6.29 -16.43
N ASN A 70 18.46 -5.27 -17.29
CA ASN A 70 19.54 -4.32 -17.47
C ASN A 70 19.50 -3.24 -16.36
N ILE A 71 20.67 -2.74 -15.99
CA ILE A 71 20.77 -1.56 -15.11
C ILE A 71 20.49 -0.30 -15.93
N GLN A 72 19.23 0.06 -16.06
CA GLN A 72 18.77 1.26 -16.80
C GLN A 72 17.46 1.79 -16.20
N SER A 73 17.12 3.04 -16.50
CA SER A 73 15.79 3.57 -16.20
C SER A 73 14.75 2.95 -17.13
N TYR A 74 13.62 2.52 -16.54
CA TYR A 74 12.46 1.98 -17.26
C TYR A 74 11.25 2.90 -17.08
N ARG A 75 10.39 2.94 -18.08
CA ARG A 75 9.03 3.45 -17.98
C ARG A 75 8.06 2.31 -18.27
N LEU A 76 7.14 2.07 -17.33
CA LEU A 76 6.10 1.07 -17.45
C LEU A 76 4.77 1.79 -17.68
N ARG A 77 3.98 1.35 -18.67
CA ARG A 77 2.65 1.89 -18.97
C ARG A 77 1.60 1.13 -18.17
N GLY A 78 1.42 1.49 -16.90
CA GLY A 78 0.66 0.68 -15.94
C GLY A 78 -0.81 0.48 -16.32
N PHE A 79 -1.43 1.39 -17.07
CA PHE A 79 -2.80 1.20 -17.55
C PHE A 79 -2.94 0.19 -18.69
N GLU A 80 -1.82 -0.26 -19.29
CA GLU A 80 -1.81 -1.37 -20.25
C GLU A 80 -1.95 -2.74 -19.56
N VAL A 81 -1.86 -2.83 -18.23
CA VAL A 81 -2.22 -4.07 -17.51
C VAL A 81 -3.67 -4.41 -17.82
N ALA A 82 -3.87 -5.58 -18.42
CA ALA A 82 -5.19 -6.01 -18.86
C ALA A 82 -6.14 -6.24 -17.68
N PRO A 83 -7.35 -5.64 -17.69
CA PRO A 83 -8.34 -5.86 -16.66
C PRO A 83 -8.79 -7.33 -16.59
N GLN A 84 -8.99 -7.85 -15.38
CA GLN A 84 -9.49 -9.19 -15.11
C GLN A 84 -10.74 -9.15 -14.25
N ASP A 85 -11.57 -10.17 -14.32
CA ASP A 85 -12.77 -10.24 -13.49
C ASP A 85 -12.43 -10.45 -12.02
N ASP A 86 -11.48 -11.32 -11.71
CA ASP A 86 -11.07 -11.64 -10.34
C ASP A 86 -9.96 -10.71 -9.84
N TYR A 87 -10.05 -10.31 -8.56
CA TYR A 87 -9.08 -9.42 -7.92
C TYR A 87 -7.67 -10.00 -7.89
N LEU A 88 -7.51 -11.28 -7.51
CA LEU A 88 -6.18 -11.90 -7.42
C LEU A 88 -5.58 -12.16 -8.80
N GLU A 89 -6.38 -12.56 -9.79
CA GLU A 89 -5.92 -12.75 -11.17
C GLU A 89 -5.49 -11.44 -11.84
N SER A 90 -6.11 -10.32 -11.42
CA SER A 90 -5.78 -8.99 -11.95
C SER A 90 -4.42 -8.47 -11.46
N ARG A 91 -3.86 -9.04 -10.39
CA ARG A 91 -2.60 -8.59 -9.78
C ARG A 91 -1.41 -9.03 -10.63
N LYS A 92 -0.55 -8.09 -11.02
CA LYS A 92 0.69 -8.31 -11.75
C LYS A 92 1.85 -7.71 -10.97
N ILE A 93 2.76 -8.55 -10.51
CA ILE A 93 3.99 -8.09 -9.85
C ILE A 93 4.91 -7.57 -10.95
N VAL A 94 5.15 -6.26 -10.97
CA VAL A 94 5.97 -5.61 -12.01
C VAL A 94 7.42 -5.41 -11.58
N LEU A 95 7.67 -5.12 -10.30
CA LEU A 95 9.01 -4.98 -9.74
C LEU A 95 9.08 -5.75 -8.42
N THR A 96 10.25 -6.30 -8.10
CA THR A 96 10.41 -7.12 -6.90
C THR A 96 11.84 -7.13 -6.38
N ASN A 97 11.98 -7.30 -5.07
CA ASN A 97 13.22 -7.70 -4.41
C ASN A 97 12.91 -8.61 -3.20
N SER A 98 13.90 -8.88 -2.36
CA SER A 98 13.71 -9.72 -1.16
C SER A 98 12.80 -9.11 -0.08
N ASP A 99 12.44 -7.85 -0.19
CA ASP A 99 11.78 -7.08 0.88
C ASP A 99 10.39 -6.60 0.49
N CYS A 100 10.10 -6.52 -0.83
CA CYS A 100 8.81 -6.02 -1.32
C CYS A 100 8.50 -6.46 -2.75
N HIS A 101 7.21 -6.35 -3.08
CA HIS A 101 6.71 -6.39 -4.45
C HIS A 101 5.97 -5.10 -4.78
N ILE A 102 6.21 -4.58 -5.99
CA ILE A 102 5.40 -3.52 -6.61
C ILE A 102 4.43 -4.21 -7.57
N VAL A 103 3.15 -3.99 -7.35
CA VAL A 103 2.08 -4.72 -8.04
C VAL A 103 1.11 -3.73 -8.66
N LEU A 104 0.67 -4.01 -9.88
CA LEU A 104 -0.45 -3.35 -10.52
C LEU A 104 -1.65 -4.29 -10.55
N ALA A 105 -2.86 -3.77 -10.33
CA ALA A 105 -4.07 -4.55 -10.43
C ALA A 105 -5.19 -3.77 -11.11
N ALA A 106 -5.98 -4.47 -11.93
CA ALA A 106 -7.11 -3.91 -12.65
C ALA A 106 -8.33 -4.85 -12.55
N PRO A 107 -8.92 -5.01 -11.34
CA PRO A 107 -10.09 -5.86 -11.15
C PRO A 107 -11.36 -5.20 -11.70
N LYS A 108 -12.23 -5.98 -12.36
CA LYS A 108 -13.53 -5.51 -12.84
C LYS A 108 -14.69 -5.81 -11.91
N LYS A 109 -14.55 -6.82 -11.04
CA LYS A 109 -15.62 -7.30 -10.18
C LYS A 109 -15.17 -7.44 -8.73
N SER A 110 -16.11 -7.34 -7.83
CA SER A 110 -15.94 -7.59 -6.40
C SER A 110 -15.52 -9.04 -6.14
N THR A 111 -14.80 -9.26 -5.05
CA THR A 111 -14.46 -10.59 -4.57
C THR A 111 -15.69 -11.24 -3.93
N THR A 112 -16.34 -12.20 -4.60
CA THR A 112 -17.59 -12.82 -4.14
C THR A 112 -17.40 -14.19 -3.54
N ASP A 113 -16.59 -15.05 -4.17
CA ASP A 113 -16.60 -16.49 -3.92
C ASP A 113 -15.56 -16.93 -2.89
N TYR A 114 -14.70 -16.04 -2.43
CA TYR A 114 -13.66 -16.34 -1.45
C TYR A 114 -13.34 -15.11 -0.58
N PHE A 115 -12.62 -15.37 0.51
CA PHE A 115 -11.91 -14.38 1.30
C PHE A 115 -10.43 -14.47 0.98
N TYR A 116 -9.71 -13.36 1.09
CA TYR A 116 -8.28 -13.36 0.85
C TYR A 116 -7.48 -13.00 2.11
N LYS A 117 -6.28 -13.55 2.19
CA LYS A 117 -5.34 -13.31 3.29
C LYS A 117 -3.91 -13.36 2.77
N ASN A 118 -3.20 -12.25 2.84
CA ASN A 118 -1.77 -12.20 2.59
C ASN A 118 -1.01 -12.48 3.88
N THR A 119 -0.21 -13.56 3.95
CA THR A 119 0.62 -13.89 5.12
C THR A 119 2.10 -13.62 4.88
N ASP A 120 2.47 -13.17 3.70
CA ASP A 120 3.83 -12.76 3.38
C ASP A 120 4.08 -11.29 3.70
N SER A 121 3.06 -10.44 3.48
CA SER A 121 3.23 -8.99 3.42
C SER A 121 2.11 -8.21 4.09
N ASP A 122 2.46 -7.06 4.65
CA ASP A 122 1.54 -5.94 4.79
C ASP A 122 1.29 -5.37 3.38
N GLU A 123 0.10 -4.87 3.10
CA GLU A 123 -0.24 -4.32 1.79
C GLU A 123 -0.59 -2.83 1.92
N VAL A 124 0.03 -2.01 1.08
CA VAL A 124 -0.38 -0.62 0.85
C VAL A 124 -1.01 -0.55 -0.52
N ILE A 125 -2.31 -0.39 -0.60
CA ILE A 125 -3.08 -0.34 -1.85
C ILE A 125 -3.49 1.10 -2.11
N PHE A 126 -2.89 1.72 -3.12
CA PHE A 126 -3.30 3.04 -3.60
C PHE A 126 -4.40 2.88 -4.66
N ILE A 127 -5.51 3.58 -4.46
CA ILE A 127 -6.66 3.57 -5.37
C ILE A 127 -6.48 4.68 -6.40
N HIS A 128 -6.01 4.35 -7.59
CA HIS A 128 -5.90 5.33 -8.67
C HIS A 128 -7.25 5.55 -9.38
N LYS A 129 -8.00 4.48 -9.61
CA LYS A 129 -9.37 4.54 -10.13
C LYS A 129 -10.24 3.54 -9.40
N GLY A 130 -11.50 3.92 -9.21
CA GLY A 130 -12.52 3.10 -8.61
C GLY A 130 -12.97 3.59 -7.24
N THR A 131 -14.11 3.06 -6.83
CA THR A 131 -14.71 3.24 -5.51
C THR A 131 -15.20 1.90 -5.00
N GLY A 132 -15.38 1.78 -3.70
CA GLY A 132 -15.89 0.55 -3.12
C GLY A 132 -15.63 0.45 -1.62
N LYS A 133 -15.63 -0.78 -1.14
CA LYS A 133 -15.49 -1.09 0.28
C LYS A 133 -14.45 -2.21 0.48
N LEU A 134 -13.48 -1.96 1.31
CA LEU A 134 -12.63 -2.98 1.89
C LEU A 134 -13.35 -3.56 3.09
N ARG A 135 -13.78 -4.81 3.00
CA ARG A 135 -14.41 -5.55 4.10
C ARG A 135 -13.38 -6.45 4.75
N THR A 136 -13.23 -6.35 6.06
CA THR A 136 -12.24 -7.13 6.81
C THR A 136 -12.84 -7.77 8.06
N MET A 137 -12.13 -8.75 8.61
CA MET A 137 -12.51 -9.36 9.88
C MET A 137 -12.48 -8.37 11.07
N LEU A 138 -11.89 -7.18 10.92
CA LEU A 138 -11.83 -6.11 11.92
C LEU A 138 -12.64 -4.87 11.53
N GLY A 139 -13.61 -5.02 10.62
CA GLY A 139 -14.50 -3.97 10.16
C GLY A 139 -14.17 -3.45 8.77
N ASN A 140 -14.95 -2.49 8.33
CA ASN A 140 -14.99 -2.06 6.94
C ASN A 140 -14.43 -0.66 6.76
N LEU A 141 -13.91 -0.39 5.55
CA LEU A 141 -13.41 0.92 5.12
C LEU A 141 -13.91 1.19 3.71
N ASP A 142 -14.64 2.29 3.53
CA ASP A 142 -14.93 2.79 2.19
C ASP A 142 -13.67 3.36 1.56
N PHE A 143 -13.52 3.15 0.25
CA PHE A 143 -12.38 3.69 -0.50
C PHE A 143 -12.81 4.39 -1.79
N LYS A 144 -12.00 5.35 -2.20
CA LYS A 144 -12.16 6.14 -3.42
C LYS A 144 -10.81 6.54 -4.00
N TYR A 145 -10.83 7.19 -5.14
CA TYR A 145 -9.65 7.80 -5.78
C TYR A 145 -8.80 8.58 -4.78
N GLY A 146 -7.51 8.30 -4.78
CA GLY A 146 -6.52 8.93 -3.92
C GLY A 146 -6.34 8.29 -2.54
N ASP A 147 -7.11 7.27 -2.20
CA ASP A 147 -6.96 6.57 -0.92
C ASP A 147 -5.82 5.56 -0.96
N TYR A 148 -5.06 5.51 0.12
CA TYR A 148 -4.22 4.39 0.51
C TYR A 148 -4.99 3.52 1.50
N LEU A 149 -5.10 2.24 1.22
CA LEU A 149 -5.56 1.22 2.16
C LEU A 149 -4.34 0.48 2.69
N VAL A 150 -4.15 0.48 3.99
CA VAL A 150 -3.07 -0.27 4.64
C VAL A 150 -3.66 -1.47 5.35
N ILE A 151 -3.30 -2.66 4.86
CA ILE A 151 -3.83 -3.93 5.34
C ILE A 151 -2.70 -4.71 6.01
N PRO A 152 -2.74 -4.91 7.32
CA PRO A 152 -1.73 -5.70 8.02
C PRO A 152 -1.70 -7.15 7.54
N ARG A 153 -0.51 -7.71 7.47
CA ARG A 153 -0.27 -9.13 7.19
C ARG A 153 -1.14 -10.04 8.05
N GLY A 154 -1.72 -11.04 7.42
CA GLY A 154 -2.58 -12.00 8.11
C GLY A 154 -4.03 -11.55 8.28
N MET A 155 -4.40 -10.34 7.88
CA MET A 155 -5.78 -9.87 7.84
C MET A 155 -6.58 -10.66 6.81
N ILE A 156 -7.77 -11.11 7.18
CA ILE A 156 -8.73 -11.69 6.23
C ILE A 156 -9.62 -10.58 5.70
N TYR A 157 -9.72 -10.45 4.37
CA TYR A 157 -10.49 -9.39 3.76
C TYR A 157 -11.13 -9.76 2.41
N LYS A 158 -12.02 -8.90 1.93
CA LYS A 158 -12.59 -8.89 0.57
C LYS A 158 -12.57 -7.46 0.04
N MET A 159 -12.47 -7.34 -1.28
CA MET A 159 -12.64 -6.06 -1.98
C MET A 159 -14.00 -6.06 -2.69
N ASP A 160 -14.87 -5.14 -2.33
CA ASP A 160 -16.12 -4.88 -3.02
C ASP A 160 -15.97 -3.59 -3.82
N PHE A 161 -16.13 -3.68 -5.14
CA PHE A 161 -16.01 -2.56 -6.07
C PHE A 161 -17.37 -2.09 -6.53
N ASP A 162 -17.60 -0.77 -6.50
CA ASP A 162 -18.79 -0.14 -7.06
C ASP A 162 -18.64 0.16 -8.56
N THR A 163 -17.42 0.05 -9.07
CA THR A 163 -17.00 0.42 -10.44
C THR A 163 -16.37 -0.77 -11.15
N GLU A 164 -16.36 -0.73 -12.51
CA GLU A 164 -15.73 -1.77 -13.34
C GLU A 164 -14.32 -1.39 -13.83
N ASP A 165 -14.02 -0.09 -13.96
CA ASP A 165 -12.66 0.39 -14.30
C ASP A 165 -11.91 0.75 -13.02
N ASN A 166 -11.32 -0.26 -12.40
CA ASN A 166 -10.51 -0.10 -11.21
C ASN A 166 -9.03 -0.20 -11.56
N ARG A 167 -8.20 0.69 -10.99
CA ARG A 167 -6.76 0.72 -11.18
C ARG A 167 -6.08 0.91 -9.82
N LEU A 168 -5.32 -0.09 -9.41
CA LEU A 168 -4.67 -0.14 -8.12
C LEU A 168 -3.16 -0.21 -8.29
N PHE A 169 -2.44 0.62 -7.54
CA PHE A 169 -1.01 0.50 -7.34
C PHE A 169 -0.77 -0.06 -5.94
N ILE A 170 -0.12 -1.20 -5.84
CA ILE A 170 0.01 -1.95 -4.60
C ILE A 170 1.48 -2.14 -4.26
N VAL A 171 1.85 -1.88 -3.02
CA VAL A 171 3.16 -2.22 -2.45
C VAL A 171 2.95 -3.29 -1.38
N GLU A 172 3.43 -4.50 -1.64
CA GLU A 172 3.50 -5.56 -0.66
C GLU A 172 4.81 -5.46 0.12
N SER A 173 4.73 -5.29 1.43
CA SER A 173 5.88 -5.12 2.31
C SER A 173 6.12 -6.37 3.17
N HIS A 174 7.31 -6.96 3.08
CA HIS A 174 7.70 -8.07 3.96
C HIS A 174 8.04 -7.62 5.39
N SER A 175 7.94 -6.32 5.68
CA SER A 175 8.05 -5.74 7.02
C SER A 175 6.82 -4.88 7.34
N PRO A 176 6.53 -4.61 8.63
CA PRO A 176 5.39 -3.78 8.99
C PRO A 176 5.46 -2.37 8.41
N VAL A 177 4.30 -1.83 8.06
CA VAL A 177 4.14 -0.46 7.57
C VAL A 177 3.85 0.48 8.75
N TYR A 178 4.63 1.55 8.86
CA TYR A 178 4.54 2.55 9.92
C TYR A 178 4.33 3.96 9.36
N THR A 179 3.81 4.86 10.19
CA THR A 179 3.96 6.30 9.98
C THR A 179 5.43 6.69 10.19
N PRO A 180 5.99 7.65 9.42
CA PRO A 180 7.41 7.97 9.50
C PRO A 180 7.88 8.41 10.89
N LYS A 181 9.04 7.92 11.32
CA LYS A 181 9.61 8.25 12.63
C LYS A 181 9.87 9.73 12.80
N GLN A 182 10.27 10.41 11.74
CA GLN A 182 10.54 11.86 11.76
C GLN A 182 9.31 12.71 12.11
N TYR A 183 8.10 12.17 11.92
CA TYR A 183 6.84 12.84 12.24
C TYR A 183 6.21 12.38 13.55
N ARG A 184 6.88 11.56 14.32
CA ARG A 184 6.38 11.07 15.62
C ARG A 184 7.26 11.53 16.76
N ASN A 185 6.65 11.92 17.86
CA ASN A 185 7.37 12.02 19.11
C ASN A 185 7.63 10.60 19.72
N TRP A 186 8.38 10.56 20.78
CA TRP A 186 8.73 9.31 21.45
C TRP A 186 7.54 8.61 22.15
N PHE A 187 6.40 9.30 22.30
CA PHE A 187 5.14 8.73 22.76
C PHE A 187 4.32 8.08 21.64
N GLY A 188 4.74 8.22 20.37
CA GLY A 188 4.04 7.70 19.20
C GLY A 188 3.01 8.64 18.57
N GLN A 189 2.80 9.82 19.13
CA GLN A 189 1.91 10.86 18.61
C GLN A 189 2.55 11.54 17.41
N LEU A 190 1.76 11.85 16.37
CA LEU A 190 2.21 12.68 15.26
C LEU A 190 2.49 14.12 15.73
N LEU A 191 3.57 14.70 15.19
CA LEU A 191 4.03 16.02 15.55
C LEU A 191 3.14 17.11 14.94
N GLU A 192 3.03 18.26 15.59
CA GLU A 192 2.24 19.39 15.12
C GLU A 192 2.61 19.86 13.69
N HIS A 193 3.86 19.69 13.29
CA HIS A 193 4.37 20.06 11.97
C HIS A 193 4.47 18.87 11.00
N SER A 194 3.84 17.74 11.30
CA SER A 194 3.81 16.64 10.34
C SER A 194 2.83 16.94 9.20
N PRO A 195 3.04 16.35 8.00
CA PRO A 195 2.17 16.57 6.84
C PRO A 195 0.73 16.07 7.02
N PHE A 196 0.47 15.29 8.05
CA PHE A 196 -0.85 14.75 8.40
C PHE A 196 -0.90 14.42 9.88
N CYS A 197 -2.08 14.21 10.41
CA CYS A 197 -2.29 13.88 11.81
C CYS A 197 -3.24 12.67 11.98
N GLU A 198 -3.48 12.28 13.22
CA GLU A 198 -4.31 11.12 13.55
C GLU A 198 -5.75 11.22 13.06
N ARG A 199 -6.27 12.45 12.86
CA ARG A 199 -7.63 12.70 12.34
C ARG A 199 -7.78 12.35 10.86
N ASP A 200 -6.70 12.41 10.10
CA ASP A 200 -6.69 12.15 8.66
C ASP A 200 -6.67 10.63 8.38
N ILE A 201 -6.44 9.83 9.42
CA ILE A 201 -6.39 8.39 9.33
C ILE A 201 -7.76 7.79 9.66
N ARG A 202 -8.42 7.26 8.63
CA ARG A 202 -9.70 6.57 8.77
C ARG A 202 -9.50 5.14 9.26
N ARG A 203 -10.29 4.76 10.25
CA ARG A 203 -10.27 3.42 10.88
C ARG A 203 -11.64 2.79 10.73
N PRO A 204 -11.78 1.47 10.81
CA PRO A 204 -13.10 0.84 10.86
C PRO A 204 -13.95 1.40 12.02
N GLU A 205 -15.20 1.71 11.74
CA GLU A 205 -16.16 2.24 12.73
C GLU A 205 -17.25 1.22 13.04
N GLU A 206 -17.44 0.23 12.18
CA GLU A 206 -18.45 -0.81 12.31
C GLU A 206 -17.86 -2.18 12.05
N LEU A 207 -18.30 -3.18 12.84
CA LEU A 207 -18.03 -4.59 12.63
C LEU A 207 -19.20 -5.26 11.91
N GLU A 208 -18.88 -6.07 10.92
CA GLU A 208 -19.81 -7.11 10.45
C GLU A 208 -19.48 -8.40 11.21
N THR A 209 -20.40 -8.84 12.05
CA THR A 209 -20.20 -10.07 12.83
C THR A 209 -21.18 -11.14 12.36
N TYR A 210 -20.65 -12.27 11.88
CA TYR A 210 -21.44 -13.39 11.37
C TYR A 210 -21.30 -14.60 12.31
N ASP A 211 -22.41 -15.14 12.77
CA ASP A 211 -22.48 -16.39 13.57
C ASP A 211 -22.90 -17.58 12.67
N GLU A 212 -22.21 -17.74 11.54
CA GLU A 212 -22.57 -18.73 10.53
C GLU A 212 -21.59 -19.90 10.51
N LYS A 213 -22.13 -21.12 10.41
CA LYS A 213 -21.39 -22.35 10.16
C LYS A 213 -21.61 -22.81 8.73
N GLY A 214 -20.54 -23.28 8.08
CA GLY A 214 -20.61 -23.68 6.68
C GLY A 214 -19.26 -24.08 6.13
N GLU A 215 -19.07 -23.79 4.86
CA GLU A 215 -17.80 -23.94 4.16
C GLU A 215 -17.44 -22.60 3.55
N PHE A 216 -16.43 -21.95 4.12
CA PHE A 216 -15.97 -20.64 3.70
C PHE A 216 -14.57 -20.77 3.12
N LEU A 217 -14.44 -20.45 1.84
CA LEU A 217 -13.15 -20.51 1.14
C LEU A 217 -12.31 -19.29 1.46
N ILE A 218 -11.09 -19.53 1.97
CA ILE A 218 -10.09 -18.50 2.16
C ILE A 218 -8.87 -18.83 1.31
N LYS A 219 -8.53 -17.94 0.38
CA LYS A 219 -7.27 -18.01 -0.38
C LYS A 219 -6.18 -17.31 0.42
N ILE A 220 -5.11 -18.03 0.72
CA ILE A 220 -3.99 -17.52 1.50
C ILE A 220 -2.74 -17.47 0.64
N LYS A 221 -2.13 -16.27 0.53
CA LYS A 221 -0.79 -16.12 -0.02
C LYS A 221 0.24 -16.42 1.06
N LYS A 222 1.15 -17.37 0.79
CA LYS A 222 2.29 -17.69 1.64
C LYS A 222 3.46 -18.20 0.82
N LYS A 223 4.63 -17.53 0.93
CA LYS A 223 5.85 -17.81 0.14
C LYS A 223 5.56 -17.78 -1.36
N ASP A 224 4.84 -16.75 -1.79
CA ASP A 224 4.39 -16.57 -3.17
C ASP A 224 3.61 -17.75 -3.76
N GLU A 225 2.97 -18.52 -2.92
CA GLU A 225 2.06 -19.59 -3.29
C GLU A 225 0.66 -19.27 -2.77
N ILE A 226 -0.36 -19.59 -3.54
CA ILE A 226 -1.76 -19.51 -3.09
C ILE A 226 -2.18 -20.89 -2.57
N PHE A 227 -2.71 -20.90 -1.34
CA PHE A 227 -3.37 -22.04 -0.72
C PHE A 227 -4.84 -21.72 -0.53
N GLU A 228 -5.69 -22.73 -0.62
CA GLU A 228 -7.09 -22.67 -0.24
C GLU A 228 -7.29 -23.36 1.11
N LEU A 229 -7.93 -22.63 2.02
CA LEU A 229 -8.38 -23.14 3.30
C LEU A 229 -9.91 -23.10 3.35
N ILE A 230 -10.52 -24.21 3.73
CA ILE A 230 -11.96 -24.25 4.00
C ILE A 230 -12.18 -24.11 5.49
N TYR A 231 -12.78 -22.99 5.89
CA TYR A 231 -13.18 -22.76 7.29
C TYR A 231 -14.59 -23.28 7.54
N ALA A 232 -14.80 -23.83 8.76
CA ALA A 232 -16.11 -24.35 9.20
C ALA A 232 -17.06 -23.24 9.67
N THR A 233 -16.56 -22.03 9.84
CA THR A 233 -17.27 -20.86 10.35
C THR A 233 -16.95 -19.65 9.50
N HIS A 234 -17.84 -18.67 9.45
CA HIS A 234 -17.61 -17.44 8.71
C HIS A 234 -16.39 -16.69 9.25
N PRO A 235 -15.42 -16.25 8.41
CA PRO A 235 -14.17 -15.64 8.87
C PRO A 235 -14.33 -14.22 9.43
N PHE A 236 -15.48 -13.57 9.24
CA PHE A 236 -15.83 -12.29 9.86
C PHE A 236 -16.75 -12.52 11.05
N ASP A 237 -16.29 -13.23 12.06
CA ASP A 237 -17.04 -13.59 13.27
C ASP A 237 -16.56 -12.84 14.52
N VAL A 238 -15.76 -11.78 14.34
CA VAL A 238 -15.25 -10.96 15.43
C VAL A 238 -16.37 -10.10 16.02
N VAL A 239 -16.64 -10.25 17.32
CA VAL A 239 -17.63 -9.47 18.07
C VAL A 239 -17.06 -8.17 18.62
N GLY A 240 -15.75 -8.10 18.74
CA GLY A 240 -15.03 -6.92 19.20
C GLY A 240 -13.53 -7.16 19.27
N TYR A 241 -12.79 -6.07 19.26
CA TYR A 241 -11.34 -6.09 19.39
C TYR A 241 -10.81 -4.79 20.01
N ASP A 242 -9.58 -4.85 20.49
CA ASP A 242 -8.79 -3.68 20.83
C ASP A 242 -7.30 -3.91 20.54
N GLY A 243 -6.62 -2.84 20.13
CA GLY A 243 -5.18 -2.90 19.87
C GLY A 243 -4.67 -1.88 18.87
N PHE A 244 -3.55 -2.23 18.22
CA PHE A 244 -2.79 -1.34 17.33
C PHE A 244 -2.59 -1.93 15.93
N ASN A 245 -2.92 -3.21 15.73
CA ASN A 245 -2.73 -3.92 14.45
C ASN A 245 -4.10 -4.14 13.79
N TYR A 246 -4.52 -3.20 12.95
CA TYR A 246 -5.81 -3.17 12.27
C TYR A 246 -5.69 -2.47 10.91
N PRO A 247 -6.62 -2.69 9.95
CA PRO A 247 -6.60 -2.00 8.67
C PRO A 247 -6.98 -0.54 8.82
N TYR A 248 -6.40 0.34 8.01
CA TYR A 248 -6.76 1.75 7.99
C TYR A 248 -6.62 2.33 6.59
N ALA A 249 -7.23 3.49 6.38
CA ALA A 249 -7.14 4.24 5.14
C ALA A 249 -6.61 5.66 5.40
N PHE A 250 -5.91 6.20 4.41
CA PHE A 250 -5.41 7.57 4.37
C PHE A 250 -5.58 8.12 2.96
N SER A 251 -6.08 9.33 2.80
CA SER A 251 -6.19 9.95 1.49
C SER A 251 -4.93 10.75 1.17
N ILE A 252 -4.36 10.56 -0.04
CA ILE A 252 -3.24 11.39 -0.52
C ILE A 252 -3.60 12.88 -0.54
N HIS A 253 -4.90 13.20 -0.67
CA HIS A 253 -5.41 14.57 -0.68
C HIS A 253 -5.43 15.23 0.71
N ASP A 254 -5.28 14.44 1.79
CA ASP A 254 -5.15 14.90 3.17
C ASP A 254 -3.68 15.07 3.59
N PHE A 255 -2.74 14.85 2.66
CA PHE A 255 -1.32 15.11 2.87
C PHE A 255 -1.03 16.58 2.61
N GLU A 256 -0.66 17.32 3.66
CA GLU A 256 -0.33 18.75 3.57
C GLU A 256 1.16 18.94 3.26
N PRO A 257 1.52 19.55 2.11
CA PRO A 257 2.91 19.69 1.72
C PRO A 257 3.64 20.71 2.58
N ILE A 258 4.91 20.42 2.88
CA ILE A 258 5.80 21.34 3.59
C ILE A 258 6.68 22.05 2.57
N THR A 259 6.64 23.36 2.52
CA THR A 259 7.46 24.21 1.66
C THR A 259 8.26 25.22 2.47
N GLY A 260 9.44 25.60 1.99
CA GLY A 260 10.33 26.52 2.67
C GLY A 260 10.99 27.53 1.73
N ARG A 261 11.79 28.42 2.32
CA ARG A 261 12.60 29.36 1.55
C ARG A 261 13.70 28.67 0.73
N ILE A 262 14.26 27.59 1.27
CA ILE A 262 15.29 26.76 0.66
C ILE A 262 14.68 25.42 0.25
N HIS A 263 15.36 24.73 -0.67
CA HIS A 263 14.93 23.41 -1.12
C HIS A 263 14.85 22.42 0.05
N LEU A 264 13.71 21.74 0.11
CA LEU A 264 13.45 20.66 1.06
C LEU A 264 13.43 19.33 0.27
N PRO A 265 14.33 18.39 0.63
CA PRO A 265 14.48 17.15 -0.13
C PRO A 265 13.31 16.19 0.09
N PRO A 266 13.16 15.15 -0.77
CA PRO A 266 12.04 14.22 -0.77
C PRO A 266 11.60 13.62 0.58
N PRO A 267 12.45 13.39 1.60
CA PRO A 267 12.01 12.87 2.90
C PRO A 267 10.87 13.63 3.58
N ILE A 268 10.63 14.91 3.25
CA ILE A 268 9.47 15.64 3.79
C ILE A 268 8.13 15.19 3.20
N HIS A 269 8.15 14.44 2.12
CA HIS A 269 6.96 13.89 1.47
C HIS A 269 6.62 12.47 1.96
N GLN A 270 7.39 11.91 2.91
CA GLN A 270 7.15 10.56 3.41
C GLN A 270 5.76 10.44 4.04
N THR A 271 5.03 9.44 3.58
CA THR A 271 3.70 9.08 4.07
C THR A 271 3.75 7.81 4.92
N PHE A 272 4.53 6.83 4.47
CA PHE A 272 4.76 5.58 5.19
C PHE A 272 6.24 5.22 5.17
N GLU A 273 6.67 4.50 6.20
CA GLU A 273 8.00 3.88 6.27
C GLU A 273 7.90 2.40 6.63
N THR A 274 8.88 1.64 6.18
CA THR A 274 9.10 0.25 6.54
C THR A 274 10.57 0.05 6.88
N ASN A 275 10.98 -1.17 7.19
CA ASN A 275 12.42 -1.47 7.36
C ASN A 275 13.17 -1.53 6.01
N ALA A 276 12.48 -1.53 4.88
CA ALA A 276 13.01 -1.86 3.57
C ALA A 276 12.80 -0.77 2.51
N PHE A 277 11.85 0.12 2.72
CA PHE A 277 11.52 1.20 1.80
C PHE A 277 10.72 2.30 2.50
N VAL A 278 10.59 3.43 1.83
CA VAL A 278 9.67 4.51 2.19
C VAL A 278 8.67 4.76 1.06
N ILE A 279 7.48 5.22 1.43
CA ILE A 279 6.47 5.73 0.47
C ILE A 279 6.33 7.21 0.69
N CYS A 280 6.46 7.99 -0.39
CA CYS A 280 6.26 9.43 -0.41
C CYS A 280 5.04 9.80 -1.25
N SER A 281 4.33 10.85 -0.84
CA SER A 281 3.22 11.45 -1.58
C SER A 281 3.66 12.81 -2.12
N PHE A 282 3.76 12.92 -3.44
CA PHE A 282 3.91 14.21 -4.10
C PHE A 282 2.53 14.75 -4.42
N VAL A 283 2.17 15.87 -3.81
CA VAL A 283 0.85 16.48 -3.93
C VAL A 283 0.97 17.88 -4.52
N PRO A 284 -0.13 18.48 -5.03
CA PRO A 284 -0.14 19.88 -5.43
C PRO A 284 0.42 20.79 -4.33
N ARG A 285 1.41 21.61 -4.69
CA ARG A 285 2.15 22.41 -3.69
C ARG A 285 2.78 23.66 -4.28
N LEU A 286 3.05 24.63 -3.41
CA LEU A 286 3.93 25.75 -3.74
C LEU A 286 5.39 25.25 -3.84
N TYR A 287 6.16 25.85 -4.73
CA TYR A 287 7.61 25.64 -4.78
C TYR A 287 8.35 26.45 -3.71
N ASP A 288 9.62 26.14 -3.53
CA ASP A 288 10.52 26.91 -2.67
C ASP A 288 10.52 28.39 -3.10
N TYR A 289 10.40 29.28 -2.12
CA TYR A 289 10.17 30.70 -2.40
C TYR A 289 11.43 31.59 -2.32
N HIS A 290 12.66 31.00 -2.38
CA HIS A 290 13.87 31.80 -2.54
C HIS A 290 13.81 32.52 -3.90
N PRO A 291 14.21 33.81 -4.01
CA PRO A 291 14.15 34.56 -5.27
C PRO A 291 14.91 33.92 -6.44
N LEU A 292 15.91 33.12 -6.17
CA LEU A 292 16.73 32.40 -7.14
C LEU A 292 16.48 30.87 -7.07
N SER A 293 15.34 30.43 -6.59
CA SER A 293 15.02 28.99 -6.56
C SER A 293 14.83 28.46 -7.98
N ILE A 294 15.18 27.17 -8.15
CA ILE A 294 14.87 26.38 -9.34
C ILE A 294 13.80 25.39 -8.93
N PRO A 295 12.56 25.53 -9.38
CA PRO A 295 11.44 24.68 -8.97
C PRO A 295 11.60 23.20 -9.33
N ALA A 296 12.16 22.88 -10.51
CA ALA A 296 12.46 21.50 -10.87
C ALA A 296 13.53 20.91 -9.93
N PRO A 297 13.43 19.63 -9.59
CA PRO A 297 14.45 18.99 -8.74
C PRO A 297 15.82 18.98 -9.42
N TYR A 298 16.87 18.86 -8.63
CA TYR A 298 18.24 18.70 -9.15
C TYR A 298 18.44 17.28 -9.67
N ASN A 299 19.44 17.11 -10.57
CA ASN A 299 19.92 15.78 -10.89
C ASN A 299 20.57 15.15 -9.65
N HIS A 300 20.30 13.89 -9.40
CA HIS A 300 20.84 13.16 -8.26
C HIS A 300 21.10 11.68 -8.59
N SER A 301 21.81 11.02 -7.72
CA SER A 301 21.99 9.56 -7.73
C SER A 301 21.73 9.05 -6.34
N ASN A 302 20.69 8.25 -6.20
CA ASN A 302 20.54 7.39 -5.03
C ASN A 302 21.50 6.20 -5.23
N ILE A 303 22.52 6.05 -4.39
CA ILE A 303 23.54 5.01 -4.61
C ILE A 303 23.20 3.68 -3.97
N ASP A 304 22.22 3.63 -3.12
CA ASP A 304 21.78 2.46 -2.35
C ASP A 304 20.26 2.24 -2.34
N ALA A 305 19.51 3.02 -3.15
CA ALA A 305 18.07 2.90 -3.24
C ALA A 305 17.59 3.02 -4.70
N ASP A 306 16.70 2.13 -5.12
CA ASP A 306 15.96 2.27 -6.35
C ASP A 306 14.73 3.14 -6.11
N GLU A 307 14.51 4.11 -7.00
CA GLU A 307 13.36 5.01 -6.98
C GLU A 307 12.29 4.55 -7.95
N VAL A 308 11.08 4.36 -7.45
CA VAL A 308 9.90 4.05 -8.25
C VAL A 308 8.91 5.20 -8.12
N LEU A 309 8.60 5.90 -9.23
CA LEU A 309 7.54 6.90 -9.27
C LEU A 309 6.32 6.34 -10.00
N TYR A 310 5.18 6.34 -9.33
CA TYR A 310 3.87 6.09 -9.92
C TYR A 310 3.12 7.40 -10.13
N TYR A 311 2.86 7.76 -11.38
CA TYR A 311 2.26 9.03 -11.76
C TYR A 311 0.73 8.93 -11.73
N VAL A 312 0.09 9.79 -10.94
CA VAL A 312 -1.34 9.73 -10.68
C VAL A 312 -2.10 10.75 -11.51
N ASP A 313 -1.78 12.05 -11.37
CA ASP A 313 -2.49 13.13 -12.03
C ASP A 313 -1.65 14.42 -12.04
N GLY A 314 -2.07 15.40 -12.84
CA GLY A 314 -1.47 16.74 -12.86
C GLY A 314 -0.37 16.95 -13.89
N ASP A 315 0.45 17.98 -13.66
CA ASP A 315 1.54 18.39 -14.55
C ASP A 315 2.87 17.79 -14.08
N PHE A 316 3.33 16.77 -14.76
CA PHE A 316 4.63 16.12 -14.47
C PHE A 316 5.79 16.91 -15.09
N MET A 317 5.95 18.16 -14.70
CA MET A 317 6.85 19.16 -15.24
C MET A 317 8.31 18.69 -15.45
N SER A 318 8.80 17.79 -14.62
CA SER A 318 10.18 17.28 -14.67
C SER A 318 10.38 16.19 -15.73
N ARG A 319 9.33 15.70 -16.35
CA ARG A 319 9.35 14.57 -17.29
C ARG A 319 8.58 14.88 -18.56
N ASN A 320 9.14 14.52 -19.70
CA ASN A 320 8.45 14.53 -20.99
C ASN A 320 7.74 13.16 -21.17
N ASP A 321 6.63 13.12 -21.88
CA ASP A 321 5.91 11.90 -22.30
C ASP A 321 5.49 10.97 -21.14
N ILE A 322 5.28 11.50 -19.96
CA ILE A 322 4.70 10.76 -18.84
C ILE A 322 3.20 11.04 -18.75
N GLU A 323 2.43 9.97 -18.59
CA GLU A 323 0.98 10.00 -18.45
C GLU A 323 0.54 9.38 -17.13
N ALA A 324 -0.71 9.63 -16.73
CA ALA A 324 -1.32 9.01 -15.57
C ALA A 324 -1.29 7.48 -15.68
N GLY A 325 -0.93 6.81 -14.59
CA GLY A 325 -0.77 5.35 -14.52
C GLY A 325 0.60 4.85 -14.99
N HIS A 326 1.48 5.71 -15.51
CA HIS A 326 2.85 5.32 -15.78
C HIS A 326 3.63 5.09 -14.47
N ILE A 327 4.66 4.24 -14.56
CA ILE A 327 5.68 4.06 -13.53
C ILE A 327 7.03 4.36 -14.15
N SER A 328 7.89 5.13 -13.48
CA SER A 328 9.31 5.15 -13.78
C SER A 328 10.11 4.43 -12.71
N LEU A 329 11.08 3.64 -13.13
CA LEU A 329 12.11 3.03 -12.28
C LEU A 329 13.44 3.70 -12.56
N HIS A 330 14.06 4.26 -11.53
CA HIS A 330 15.42 4.83 -11.56
C HIS A 330 16.30 3.97 -10.66
N PRO A 331 17.21 3.15 -11.24
CA PRO A 331 18.02 2.24 -10.45
C PRO A 331 19.12 2.96 -9.67
N ALA A 332 19.50 2.39 -8.55
CA ALA A 332 20.57 2.85 -7.70
C ALA A 332 21.89 3.08 -8.48
N GLY A 333 22.59 4.15 -8.16
CA GLY A 333 23.88 4.48 -8.72
C GLY A 333 23.86 5.12 -10.12
N ILE A 334 22.71 5.23 -10.77
CA ILE A 334 22.59 5.94 -12.05
C ILE A 334 22.03 7.35 -11.80
N PRO A 335 22.74 8.41 -12.26
CA PRO A 335 22.22 9.77 -12.19
C PRO A 335 20.90 9.90 -12.96
N HIS A 336 19.93 10.53 -12.33
CA HIS A 336 18.65 10.87 -12.94
C HIS A 336 18.15 12.23 -12.42
N GLY A 337 17.13 12.77 -13.03
CA GLY A 337 16.61 14.09 -12.68
C GLY A 337 15.66 14.60 -13.75
N PRO A 338 15.37 15.90 -13.81
CA PRO A 338 14.50 16.47 -14.82
C PRO A 338 15.06 16.24 -16.23
N HIS A 339 14.14 16.06 -17.20
CA HIS A 339 14.51 15.96 -18.61
C HIS A 339 15.12 17.28 -19.11
N PRO A 340 15.90 17.26 -20.22
CA PRO A 340 16.55 18.44 -20.77
C PRO A 340 15.59 19.63 -20.92
N GLY A 341 16.02 20.81 -20.50
CA GLY A 341 15.25 22.05 -20.54
C GLY A 341 14.13 22.17 -19.45
N ALA A 342 13.83 21.12 -18.68
CA ALA A 342 12.77 21.20 -17.66
C ALA A 342 13.16 22.12 -16.50
N ALA A 343 14.42 22.15 -16.08
CA ALA A 343 14.90 23.04 -15.04
C ALA A 343 14.75 24.52 -15.44
N GLU A 344 15.16 24.87 -16.67
CA GLU A 344 15.06 26.21 -17.20
C GLU A 344 13.61 26.66 -17.35
N ARG A 345 12.74 25.78 -17.90
CA ARG A 345 11.30 26.05 -18.03
C ARG A 345 10.58 26.19 -16.70
N SER A 346 11.14 25.66 -15.62
CA SER A 346 10.54 25.75 -14.29
C SER A 346 10.78 27.11 -13.62
N ILE A 347 11.84 27.83 -14.00
CA ILE A 347 12.22 29.09 -13.36
C ILE A 347 11.07 30.09 -13.41
N GLY A 348 10.70 30.62 -12.25
CA GLY A 348 9.60 31.56 -12.09
C GLY A 348 8.22 30.93 -11.85
N LYS A 349 8.06 29.62 -12.02
CA LYS A 349 6.83 28.91 -11.60
C LYS A 349 6.69 28.99 -10.09
N LYS A 350 5.45 29.04 -9.62
CA LYS A 350 5.14 29.22 -8.18
C LYS A 350 4.63 27.96 -7.51
N GLU A 351 4.02 27.05 -8.28
CA GLU A 351 3.36 25.85 -7.79
C GLU A 351 3.41 24.73 -8.82
N THR A 352 3.14 23.52 -8.37
CA THR A 352 2.88 22.34 -9.19
C THR A 352 1.54 21.72 -8.83
N LEU A 353 0.86 21.15 -9.82
CA LEU A 353 -0.35 20.35 -9.63
C LEU A 353 -0.06 18.85 -9.67
N GLU A 354 1.21 18.47 -9.63
CA GLU A 354 1.65 17.08 -9.64
C GLU A 354 1.01 16.27 -8.51
N LEU A 355 0.51 15.09 -8.85
CA LEU A 355 0.09 14.06 -7.91
C LEU A 355 0.79 12.75 -8.27
N ALA A 356 1.65 12.26 -7.39
CA ALA A 356 2.41 11.04 -7.61
C ALA A 356 2.71 10.29 -6.30
N VAL A 357 2.88 8.98 -6.41
CA VAL A 357 3.34 8.11 -5.32
C VAL A 357 4.75 7.65 -5.64
N MET A 358 5.70 7.87 -4.73
CA MET A 358 7.07 7.40 -4.87
C MET A 358 7.38 6.31 -3.85
N VAL A 359 8.15 5.33 -4.27
CA VAL A 359 8.68 4.26 -3.40
C VAL A 359 10.18 4.19 -3.57
N ASP A 360 10.93 4.50 -2.51
CA ASP A 360 12.38 4.35 -2.47
C ASP A 360 12.75 3.08 -1.71
N THR A 361 13.32 2.10 -2.40
CA THR A 361 13.66 0.80 -1.82
C THR A 361 15.13 0.73 -1.46
N PHE A 362 15.46 0.17 -0.29
CA PHE A 362 16.85 0.07 0.22
C PHE A 362 17.60 -1.16 -0.31
N LYS A 363 17.02 -1.87 -1.26
CA LYS A 363 17.66 -2.93 -2.05
C LYS A 363 17.20 -2.82 -3.50
N PRO A 364 18.07 -3.14 -4.46
CA PRO A 364 17.74 -3.09 -5.88
C PRO A 364 16.51 -3.93 -6.23
N LEU A 365 15.70 -3.41 -7.13
CA LEU A 365 14.52 -4.07 -7.68
C LEU A 365 14.88 -4.84 -8.95
N MET A 366 14.27 -6.00 -9.12
CA MET A 366 14.30 -6.75 -10.35
C MET A 366 13.03 -6.50 -11.14
N VAL A 367 13.18 -6.30 -12.45
CA VAL A 367 12.08 -6.17 -13.40
C VAL A 367 11.55 -7.56 -13.74
N THR A 368 10.22 -7.73 -13.75
CA THR A 368 9.57 -9.01 -14.04
C THR A 368 9.21 -9.15 -15.52
N GLU A 369 8.82 -10.36 -15.94
CA GLU A 369 8.28 -10.59 -17.29
C GLU A 369 6.98 -9.82 -17.51
N ASP A 370 6.13 -9.67 -16.47
CA ASP A 370 4.90 -8.87 -16.57
C ASP A 370 5.21 -7.38 -16.79
N ALA A 371 6.26 -6.85 -16.17
CA ALA A 371 6.69 -5.48 -16.41
C ALA A 371 7.19 -5.26 -17.85
N MET A 372 7.93 -6.22 -18.40
CA MET A 372 8.47 -6.10 -19.77
C MET A 372 7.38 -6.05 -20.83
N ASN A 373 6.19 -6.61 -20.56
CA ASN A 373 5.05 -6.54 -21.47
C ASN A 373 4.49 -5.11 -21.65
N ILE A 374 4.76 -4.23 -20.69
CA ILE A 374 4.27 -2.84 -20.63
C ILE A 374 5.41 -1.82 -20.57
N ALA A 375 6.66 -2.27 -20.74
CA ALA A 375 7.85 -1.44 -20.61
C ALA A 375 8.17 -0.66 -21.88
N ASP A 376 8.65 0.55 -21.69
CA ASP A 376 9.44 1.28 -22.68
C ASP A 376 10.92 1.11 -22.32
N GLU A 377 11.58 0.20 -23.02
CA GLU A 377 12.99 -0.13 -22.78
C GLU A 377 13.97 0.96 -23.23
N LYS A 378 13.52 1.93 -24.03
CA LYS A 378 14.34 3.05 -24.51
C LYS A 378 14.19 4.31 -23.66
N TYR A 379 13.42 4.26 -22.61
CA TYR A 379 13.14 5.41 -21.74
C TYR A 379 14.42 6.09 -21.21
N TYR A 380 15.48 5.32 -20.93
CA TYR A 380 16.77 5.88 -20.49
C TYR A 380 17.42 6.84 -21.51
N GLN A 381 17.03 6.77 -22.79
CA GLN A 381 17.52 7.67 -23.85
C GLN A 381 16.83 9.03 -23.85
N SER A 382 15.71 9.19 -23.13
CA SER A 382 14.94 10.44 -23.10
C SER A 382 15.67 11.61 -22.41
N TRP A 383 16.82 11.35 -21.80
CA TRP A 383 17.72 12.37 -21.25
C TRP A 383 18.84 12.82 -22.21
N LEU A 384 18.90 12.25 -23.41
CA LEU A 384 19.89 12.71 -24.40
C LEU A 384 19.43 14.04 -24.98
N ASP A 385 20.39 14.97 -25.13
CA ASP A 385 20.16 16.19 -25.90
C ASP A 385 19.97 15.80 -27.37
N GLU A 386 19.00 16.44 -28.06
CA GLU A 386 18.75 16.24 -29.49
C GLU A 386 19.92 16.78 -30.36
#